data_9baaec5260c1195df27666cee608fca5
#
_entry.id   9baaec5260c1195df27666cee608fca5
#
_cell.length_a   1.000
_cell.length_b   1.000
_cell.length_c   1.000
_cell.angle_alpha   90.00
_cell.angle_beta   90.00
_cell.angle_gamma   90.00
#
_symmetry.space_group_name_H-M   'P 1'
#
loop_
_entity.id
_entity.type
_entity.pdbx_description
1 polymer ?
#
loop_
_entity_poly.entity_id
_entity_poly.type
_entity_poly.pdbx_seq_one_letter_code
_entity_poly.pdbx_strand_id
1 'polypeptide(L)'
;YTSGTTGNPKGAMITHQMQLFNVINLGISAAVTPEAIHLVVLPLFHTGGMNCYSNPILHSGGELILVREFEPGRVLSIIGNPEYGITHLFAVPAPYQFMMNHPDFNTTDLSRVKYAGVGGAPCAEAILKSYIGRGVSMQQGWGMTETSPGATGLESSEAERKIGSAGKPLLHTEIKIVGEDGEELPHSEVGEIYIKGPNITPGYWRKEEATRESFIDGWLKTGDAAYFDDEGFLYIVDRWKDMYISGGENVYPAEVENVIYQLPQIAEVGVIGVD
;
A
#
# COMPACT_ATOMS: atom_id res chain seq x y z
N TYR A 1 3.54 0.59 15.76
CA TYR A 1 2.69 1.69 16.27
C TYR A 1 1.99 2.36 15.10
N THR A 2 0.74 2.77 15.31
CA THR A 2 -0.08 3.52 14.35
C THR A 2 -0.38 4.90 14.91
N SER A 3 -0.53 5.89 14.05
CA SER A 3 -0.79 7.27 14.46
C SER A 3 -2.14 7.50 15.12
N GLY A 4 -3.04 6.52 15.10
CA GLY A 4 -4.40 6.60 15.68
C GLY A 4 -5.12 7.91 15.38
N THR A 5 -6.34 7.85 14.93
CA THR A 5 -7.20 9.02 14.64
C THR A 5 -7.49 9.91 15.87
N THR A 6 -7.08 9.48 17.08
CA THR A 6 -7.31 10.17 18.36
C THR A 6 -6.06 10.84 18.93
N GLY A 7 -4.98 10.97 18.14
CA GLY A 7 -3.76 11.72 18.50
C GLY A 7 -2.70 10.95 19.28
N ASN A 8 -3.03 9.88 20.02
CA ASN A 8 -2.04 9.06 20.72
C ASN A 8 -1.70 7.80 19.96
N PRO A 9 -0.42 7.48 19.70
CA PRO A 9 -0.02 6.26 19.02
C PRO A 9 -0.54 5.00 19.72
N LYS A 10 -1.04 4.03 18.94
CA LYS A 10 -1.48 2.71 19.42
C LYS A 10 -0.52 1.64 18.92
N GLY A 11 -0.16 0.70 19.78
CA GLY A 11 0.66 -0.46 19.39
C GLY A 11 -0.22 -1.57 18.85
N ALA A 12 -0.36 -1.68 17.53
CA ALA A 12 -1.00 -2.84 16.92
C ALA A 12 -0.20 -4.10 17.20
N MET A 13 -0.86 -5.14 17.71
CA MET A 13 -0.21 -6.42 17.99
C MET A 13 -0.04 -7.20 16.69
N ILE A 14 1.20 -7.56 16.35
CA ILE A 14 1.50 -8.40 15.19
C ILE A 14 1.94 -9.76 15.70
N THR A 15 1.14 -10.79 15.45
CA THR A 15 1.42 -12.16 15.89
C THR A 15 2.25 -12.94 14.86
N HIS A 16 2.85 -14.06 15.27
CA HIS A 16 3.53 -14.96 14.34
C HIS A 16 2.59 -15.53 13.28
N GLN A 17 1.33 -15.78 13.63
CA GLN A 17 0.31 -16.20 12.66
C GLN A 17 0.08 -15.14 11.60
N MET A 18 -0.10 -13.87 11.99
CA MET A 18 -0.25 -12.76 11.05
C MET A 18 0.95 -12.67 10.10
N GLN A 19 2.17 -12.78 10.64
CA GLN A 19 3.40 -12.77 9.84
C GLN A 19 3.42 -13.91 8.81
N LEU A 20 3.05 -15.13 9.22
CA LEU A 20 3.01 -16.27 8.31
C LEU A 20 2.02 -16.06 7.16
N PHE A 21 0.79 -15.65 7.49
CA PHE A 21 -0.22 -15.41 6.45
C PHE A 21 0.10 -14.22 5.55
N ASN A 22 0.70 -13.16 6.10
CA ASN A 22 1.20 -12.04 5.30
C ASN A 22 2.32 -12.49 4.33
N VAL A 23 3.25 -13.33 4.81
CA VAL A 23 4.31 -13.90 3.96
C VAL A 23 3.72 -14.73 2.82
N ILE A 24 2.72 -15.56 3.09
CA ILE A 24 2.03 -16.36 2.06
C ILE A 24 1.34 -15.43 1.06
N ASN A 25 0.53 -14.50 1.53
CA ASN A 25 -0.23 -13.56 0.72
C ASN A 25 0.66 -12.74 -0.22
N LEU A 26 1.66 -12.05 0.34
CA LEU A 26 2.55 -11.19 -0.43
C LEU A 26 3.58 -11.99 -1.23
N GLY A 27 4.03 -13.13 -0.72
CA GLY A 27 4.94 -14.03 -1.45
C GLY A 27 4.33 -14.55 -2.75
N ILE A 28 3.04 -14.91 -2.73
CA ILE A 28 2.30 -15.32 -3.92
C ILE A 28 2.10 -14.12 -4.85
N SER A 29 1.62 -12.99 -4.32
CA SER A 29 1.34 -11.78 -5.12
C SER A 29 2.58 -11.24 -5.82
N ALA A 30 3.75 -11.27 -5.17
CA ALA A 30 5.02 -10.82 -5.73
C ALA A 30 5.84 -11.94 -6.39
N ALA A 31 5.27 -13.13 -6.58
CA ALA A 31 5.93 -14.31 -7.14
C ALA A 31 7.34 -14.55 -6.55
N VAL A 32 7.44 -14.51 -5.23
CA VAL A 32 8.70 -14.64 -4.51
C VAL A 32 9.24 -16.07 -4.63
N THR A 33 10.51 -16.18 -5.01
CA THR A 33 11.25 -17.46 -5.13
C THR A 33 12.57 -17.37 -4.35
N PRO A 34 13.30 -18.48 -4.15
CA PRO A 34 14.62 -18.46 -3.51
C PRO A 34 15.67 -17.58 -4.22
N GLU A 35 15.46 -17.27 -5.51
CA GLU A 35 16.35 -16.40 -6.30
C GLU A 35 15.97 -14.92 -6.20
N ALA A 36 14.94 -14.58 -5.42
CA ALA A 36 14.52 -13.20 -5.24
C ALA A 36 15.56 -12.41 -4.45
N ILE A 37 15.93 -11.24 -4.97
CA ILE A 37 16.84 -10.29 -4.31
C ILE A 37 16.10 -8.96 -4.16
N HIS A 38 15.82 -8.57 -2.92
CA HIS A 38 15.10 -7.35 -2.61
C HIS A 38 16.03 -6.23 -2.17
N LEU A 39 15.93 -5.09 -2.84
CA LEU A 39 16.59 -3.85 -2.39
C LEU A 39 15.68 -3.13 -1.37
N VAL A 40 16.09 -3.15 -0.11
CA VAL A 40 15.34 -2.55 1.00
C VAL A 40 15.70 -1.08 1.12
N VAL A 41 14.79 -0.22 0.74
CA VAL A 41 14.94 1.25 0.78
C VAL A 41 14.08 1.91 1.87
N LEU A 42 13.17 1.16 2.49
CA LEU A 42 12.29 1.63 3.55
C LEU A 42 12.79 1.23 4.94
N PRO A 43 12.46 2.00 5.99
CA PRO A 43 12.84 1.67 7.36
C PRO A 43 12.28 0.33 7.83
N LEU A 44 13.13 -0.54 8.42
CA LEU A 44 12.73 -1.85 8.93
C LEU A 44 11.88 -1.79 10.22
N PHE A 45 11.81 -0.65 10.88
CA PHE A 45 10.89 -0.47 12.02
C PHE A 45 9.43 -0.27 11.59
N HIS A 46 9.17 -0.02 10.31
CA HIS A 46 7.84 0.08 9.72
C HIS A 46 7.48 -1.23 9.01
N THR A 47 6.20 -1.63 9.10
CA THR A 47 5.71 -2.87 8.45
C THR A 47 5.92 -2.87 6.94
N GLY A 48 5.86 -1.71 6.28
CA GLY A 48 6.18 -1.58 4.85
C GLY A 48 7.60 -2.04 4.52
N GLY A 49 8.60 -1.61 5.28
CA GLY A 49 10.00 -2.02 5.05
C GLY A 49 10.29 -3.45 5.46
N MET A 50 9.72 -3.91 6.59
CA MET A 50 9.99 -5.24 7.12
C MET A 50 9.12 -6.33 6.49
N ASN A 51 7.82 -6.09 6.34
CA ASN A 51 6.86 -7.16 6.10
C ASN A 51 6.31 -7.20 4.68
N CYS A 52 6.46 -6.13 3.85
CA CYS A 52 5.97 -6.19 2.47
C CYS A 52 6.76 -7.22 1.65
N TYR A 53 8.05 -6.99 1.42
CA TYR A 53 8.87 -7.92 0.63
C TYR A 53 10.00 -8.55 1.44
N SER A 54 10.53 -7.90 2.49
CA SER A 54 11.69 -8.39 3.22
C SER A 54 11.42 -9.75 3.87
N ASN A 55 10.39 -9.87 4.71
CA ASN A 55 10.06 -11.14 5.35
C ASN A 55 9.61 -12.24 4.37
N PRO A 56 8.74 -11.97 3.36
CA PRO A 56 8.41 -12.96 2.33
C PRO A 56 9.65 -13.52 1.62
N ILE A 57 10.58 -12.67 1.23
CA ILE A 57 11.79 -13.07 0.50
C ILE A 57 12.73 -13.88 1.39
N LEU A 58 12.98 -13.45 2.64
CA LEU A 58 13.77 -14.23 3.59
C LEU A 58 13.15 -15.58 3.91
N HIS A 59 11.82 -15.64 4.07
CA HIS A 59 11.11 -16.89 4.33
C HIS A 59 11.25 -17.88 3.18
N SER A 60 11.34 -17.39 1.95
CA SER A 60 11.52 -18.21 0.74
C SER A 60 12.99 -18.57 0.46
N GLY A 61 13.94 -18.07 1.26
CA GLY A 61 15.37 -18.33 1.08
C GLY A 61 16.09 -17.36 0.15
N GLY A 62 15.45 -16.25 -0.23
CA GLY A 62 16.04 -15.19 -1.04
C GLY A 62 16.92 -14.22 -0.23
N GLU A 63 17.39 -13.17 -0.85
CA GLU A 63 18.37 -12.24 -0.30
C GLU A 63 17.81 -10.81 -0.12
N LEU A 64 18.35 -10.10 0.88
CA LEU A 64 18.08 -8.68 1.08
C LEU A 64 19.35 -7.86 0.92
N ILE A 65 19.27 -6.79 0.14
CA ILE A 65 20.29 -5.74 0.10
C ILE A 65 19.72 -4.51 0.80
N LEU A 66 20.37 -4.10 1.88
CA LEU A 66 19.90 -3.02 2.75
C LEU A 66 20.68 -1.74 2.46
N VAL A 67 19.97 -0.65 2.15
CA VAL A 67 20.56 0.68 2.14
C VAL A 67 20.27 1.39 3.46
N ARG A 68 21.28 2.03 4.02
CA ARG A 68 21.17 2.70 5.31
C ARG A 68 20.31 3.98 5.22
N GLU A 69 20.45 4.66 4.11
CA GLU A 69 19.74 5.90 3.79
C GLU A 69 19.32 5.84 2.33
N PHE A 70 18.11 6.33 2.05
CA PHE A 70 17.64 6.44 0.68
C PHE A 70 18.32 7.66 0.02
N GLU A 71 19.04 7.41 -1.07
CA GLU A 71 19.57 8.42 -1.97
C GLU A 71 19.31 7.92 -3.41
N PRO A 72 18.55 8.67 -4.24
CA PRO A 72 18.03 8.15 -5.51
C PRO A 72 19.12 7.70 -6.49
N GLY A 73 20.21 8.44 -6.63
CA GLY A 73 21.31 8.07 -7.53
C GLY A 73 22.02 6.80 -7.09
N ARG A 74 22.25 6.64 -5.78
CA ARG A 74 22.83 5.42 -5.22
C ARG A 74 21.91 4.20 -5.41
N VAL A 75 20.61 4.38 -5.17
CA VAL A 75 19.63 3.30 -5.36
C VAL A 75 19.59 2.88 -6.83
N LEU A 76 19.54 3.83 -7.77
CA LEU A 76 19.62 3.55 -9.20
C LEU A 76 20.93 2.85 -9.58
N SER A 77 22.07 3.27 -9.04
CA SER A 77 23.36 2.61 -9.25
C SER A 77 23.38 1.15 -8.79
N ILE A 78 22.74 0.84 -7.64
CA ILE A 78 22.61 -0.53 -7.14
C ILE A 78 21.70 -1.35 -8.05
N ILE A 79 20.54 -0.82 -8.45
CA ILE A 79 19.58 -1.49 -9.33
C ILE A 79 20.23 -1.81 -10.70
N GLY A 80 20.95 -0.84 -11.28
CA GLY A 80 21.59 -0.98 -12.59
C GLY A 80 22.84 -1.87 -12.59
N ASN A 81 23.43 -2.16 -11.42
CA ASN A 81 24.62 -3.01 -11.34
C ASN A 81 24.22 -4.51 -11.33
N PRO A 82 24.62 -5.28 -12.37
CA PRO A 82 24.28 -6.69 -12.47
C PRO A 82 24.83 -7.57 -11.34
N GLU A 83 25.86 -7.14 -10.64
CA GLU A 83 26.45 -7.89 -9.51
C GLU A 83 25.47 -8.00 -8.33
N TYR A 84 24.62 -7.01 -8.13
CA TYR A 84 23.59 -7.06 -7.08
C TYR A 84 22.37 -7.88 -7.49
N GLY A 85 22.07 -7.99 -8.78
CA GLY A 85 21.00 -8.84 -9.29
C GLY A 85 19.58 -8.50 -8.76
N ILE A 86 19.30 -7.22 -8.47
CA ILE A 86 18.04 -6.80 -7.86
C ILE A 86 16.84 -7.23 -8.70
N THR A 87 15.93 -7.99 -8.10
CA THR A 87 14.70 -8.48 -8.76
C THR A 87 13.43 -7.87 -8.17
N HIS A 88 13.47 -7.47 -6.91
CA HIS A 88 12.32 -6.95 -6.17
C HIS A 88 12.64 -5.61 -5.53
N LEU A 89 11.67 -4.69 -5.62
CA LEU A 89 11.71 -3.39 -4.95
C LEU A 89 10.32 -3.10 -4.36
N PHE A 90 10.26 -2.67 -3.12
CA PHE A 90 9.04 -2.14 -2.52
C PHE A 90 9.32 -0.77 -1.91
N ALA A 91 8.50 0.22 -2.27
CA ALA A 91 8.59 1.55 -1.70
C ALA A 91 7.22 2.26 -1.66
N VAL A 92 7.15 3.36 -0.92
CA VAL A 92 6.07 4.34 -1.05
C VAL A 92 6.29 5.20 -2.30
N PRO A 93 5.30 5.99 -2.78
CA PRO A 93 5.44 6.73 -4.04
C PRO A 93 6.64 7.69 -4.11
N ALA A 94 6.99 8.35 -3.00
CA ALA A 94 8.05 9.37 -3.00
C ALA A 94 9.45 8.85 -3.45
N PRO A 95 9.99 7.72 -2.97
CA PRO A 95 11.21 7.13 -3.50
C PRO A 95 11.16 6.87 -5.02
N TYR A 96 10.04 6.37 -5.54
CA TYR A 96 9.87 6.16 -6.98
C TYR A 96 9.92 7.48 -7.75
N GLN A 97 9.26 8.53 -7.24
CA GLN A 97 9.29 9.86 -7.83
C GLN A 97 10.70 10.46 -7.80
N PHE A 98 11.42 10.34 -6.69
CA PHE A 98 12.79 10.85 -6.59
C PHE A 98 13.75 10.14 -7.56
N MET A 99 13.63 8.82 -7.69
CA MET A 99 14.40 8.08 -8.70
C MET A 99 14.03 8.49 -10.12
N MET A 100 12.73 8.62 -10.42
CA MET A 100 12.22 9.03 -11.74
C MET A 100 12.76 10.41 -12.15
N ASN A 101 12.88 11.34 -11.21
CA ASN A 101 13.38 12.70 -11.44
C ASN A 101 14.92 12.79 -11.45
N HIS A 102 15.64 11.71 -11.11
CA HIS A 102 17.10 11.71 -11.11
C HIS A 102 17.65 11.61 -12.55
N PRO A 103 18.75 12.34 -12.89
CA PRO A 103 19.35 12.30 -14.23
C PRO A 103 19.67 10.90 -14.75
N ASP A 104 20.12 10.01 -13.87
CA ASP A 104 20.50 8.65 -14.22
C ASP A 104 19.31 7.71 -14.44
N PHE A 105 18.08 8.13 -14.12
CA PHE A 105 16.90 7.25 -14.26
C PHE A 105 16.79 6.67 -15.67
N ASN A 106 16.92 7.51 -16.70
CA ASN A 106 16.74 7.08 -18.09
C ASN A 106 17.86 6.17 -18.61
N THR A 107 19.03 6.19 -18.00
CA THR A 107 20.20 5.40 -18.40
C THR A 107 20.40 4.14 -17.55
N THR A 108 19.77 4.05 -16.38
CA THR A 108 19.86 2.88 -15.49
C THR A 108 19.16 1.68 -16.12
N ASP A 109 19.81 0.52 -16.14
CA ASP A 109 19.19 -0.74 -16.54
C ASP A 109 18.23 -1.25 -15.45
N LEU A 110 16.91 -1.21 -15.71
CA LEU A 110 15.86 -1.71 -14.83
C LEU A 110 15.36 -3.12 -15.19
N SER A 111 15.91 -3.74 -16.22
CA SER A 111 15.38 -4.99 -16.82
C SER A 111 15.36 -6.18 -15.88
N ARG A 112 16.16 -6.14 -14.81
CA ARG A 112 16.18 -7.20 -13.78
C ARG A 112 15.11 -7.03 -12.72
N VAL A 113 14.55 -5.84 -12.53
CA VAL A 113 13.48 -5.58 -11.58
C VAL A 113 12.19 -6.19 -12.10
N LYS A 114 11.87 -7.39 -11.63
CA LYS A 114 10.70 -8.15 -12.05
C LYS A 114 9.43 -7.69 -11.35
N TYR A 115 9.54 -7.28 -10.08
CA TYR A 115 8.42 -6.85 -9.25
C TYR A 115 8.78 -5.57 -8.48
N ALA A 116 8.02 -4.54 -8.72
CA ALA A 116 8.12 -3.26 -8.02
C ALA A 116 6.80 -2.94 -7.36
N GLY A 117 6.72 -3.15 -6.04
CA GLY A 117 5.54 -2.88 -5.24
C GLY A 117 5.48 -1.43 -4.79
N VAL A 118 4.31 -0.81 -4.87
CA VAL A 118 4.05 0.52 -4.35
C VAL A 118 2.78 0.52 -3.49
N GLY A 119 2.86 1.15 -2.31
CA GLY A 119 1.75 1.21 -1.38
C GLY A 119 1.99 2.17 -0.23
N GLY A 120 1.06 2.24 0.72
CA GLY A 120 1.14 3.11 1.89
C GLY A 120 0.72 4.56 1.65
N ALA A 121 0.54 4.96 0.39
CA ALA A 121 -0.04 6.22 -0.04
C ALA A 121 -0.54 6.09 -1.49
N PRO A 122 -1.47 6.94 -1.95
CA PRO A 122 -1.87 7.01 -3.35
C PRO A 122 -0.66 7.24 -4.26
N CYS A 123 -0.55 6.49 -5.35
CA CYS A 123 0.54 6.61 -6.31
C CYS A 123 0.06 7.34 -7.58
N ALA A 124 0.75 8.43 -7.93
CA ALA A 124 0.42 9.18 -9.14
C ALA A 124 0.57 8.30 -10.39
N GLU A 125 -0.39 8.40 -11.30
CA GLU A 125 -0.42 7.65 -12.55
C GLU A 125 0.86 7.87 -13.40
N ALA A 126 1.41 9.08 -13.38
CA ALA A 126 2.64 9.41 -14.09
C ALA A 126 3.85 8.58 -13.63
N ILE A 127 3.94 8.29 -12.32
CA ILE A 127 4.99 7.42 -11.77
C ILE A 127 4.81 6.00 -12.31
N LEU A 128 3.61 5.45 -12.19
CA LEU A 128 3.30 4.09 -12.65
C LEU A 128 3.61 3.94 -14.16
N LYS A 129 3.10 4.83 -14.99
CA LYS A 129 3.35 4.82 -16.45
C LYS A 129 4.83 4.92 -16.80
N SER A 130 5.60 5.73 -16.06
CA SER A 130 7.04 5.89 -16.31
C SER A 130 7.80 4.57 -16.10
N TYR A 131 7.53 3.83 -15.01
CA TYR A 131 8.18 2.55 -14.75
C TYR A 131 7.67 1.42 -15.65
N ILE A 132 6.36 1.33 -15.88
CA ILE A 132 5.74 0.35 -16.78
C ILE A 132 6.30 0.54 -18.20
N GLY A 133 6.41 1.78 -18.68
CA GLY A 133 6.99 2.10 -20.00
C GLY A 133 8.48 1.69 -20.14
N ARG A 134 9.17 1.41 -19.02
CA ARG A 134 10.52 0.87 -18.95
C ARG A 134 10.58 -0.63 -18.68
N GLY A 135 9.44 -1.32 -18.78
CA GLY A 135 9.34 -2.77 -18.59
C GLY A 135 9.35 -3.25 -17.15
N VAL A 136 9.20 -2.34 -16.17
CA VAL A 136 9.09 -2.70 -14.75
C VAL A 136 7.64 -3.07 -14.42
N SER A 137 7.44 -4.26 -13.85
CA SER A 137 6.14 -4.72 -13.41
C SER A 137 5.74 -4.02 -12.10
N MET A 138 4.95 -2.95 -12.22
CA MET A 138 4.47 -2.19 -11.06
C MET A 138 3.24 -2.85 -10.44
N GLN A 139 3.26 -3.04 -9.13
CA GLN A 139 2.16 -3.62 -8.36
C GLN A 139 1.70 -2.63 -7.29
N GLN A 140 0.48 -2.19 -7.38
CA GLN A 140 -0.14 -1.40 -6.32
C GLN A 140 -0.79 -2.30 -5.28
N GLY A 141 -0.81 -1.86 -4.04
CA GLY A 141 -1.50 -2.54 -2.97
C GLY A 141 -1.90 -1.59 -1.86
N TRP A 142 -2.90 -2.01 -1.11
CA TRP A 142 -3.33 -1.32 0.10
C TRP A 142 -3.19 -2.23 1.31
N GLY A 143 -3.01 -1.59 2.45
CA GLY A 143 -2.95 -2.22 3.74
C GLY A 143 -2.47 -1.26 4.82
N MET A 144 -2.44 -1.74 6.04
CA MET A 144 -2.11 -0.95 7.22
C MET A 144 -1.30 -1.77 8.21
N THR A 145 -0.78 -1.18 9.27
CA THR A 145 -0.03 -1.93 10.29
C THR A 145 -0.87 -3.08 10.85
N GLU A 146 -2.16 -2.87 11.04
CA GLU A 146 -3.14 -3.81 11.56
C GLU A 146 -3.38 -5.01 10.63
N THR A 147 -2.98 -4.93 9.35
CA THR A 147 -3.10 -6.01 8.36
C THR A 147 -1.76 -6.73 8.06
N SER A 148 -0.66 -6.35 8.73
CA SER A 148 0.69 -6.98 8.78
C SER A 148 1.60 -6.92 7.53
N PRO A 149 1.61 -6.00 6.59
CA PRO A 149 0.65 -4.96 6.30
C PRO A 149 -0.27 -5.28 5.13
N GLY A 150 -0.06 -6.37 4.36
CA GLY A 150 -0.74 -6.63 3.10
C GLY A 150 -2.21 -6.98 3.28
N ALA A 151 -3.09 -6.30 2.56
CA ALA A 151 -4.52 -6.57 2.50
C ALA A 151 -5.01 -6.79 1.07
N THR A 152 -4.57 -5.95 0.13
CA THR A 152 -4.89 -6.09 -1.30
C THR A 152 -3.63 -6.01 -2.16
N GLY A 153 -3.74 -6.47 -3.39
CA GLY A 153 -2.69 -6.38 -4.40
C GLY A 153 -3.27 -6.32 -5.81
N LEU A 154 -2.71 -5.44 -6.62
CA LEU A 154 -3.00 -5.34 -8.04
C LEU A 154 -1.95 -6.15 -8.81
N GLU A 155 -2.40 -7.19 -9.52
CA GLU A 155 -1.51 -7.98 -10.36
C GLU A 155 -0.90 -7.10 -11.46
N SER A 156 0.35 -7.37 -11.81
CA SER A 156 1.08 -6.61 -12.81
C SER A 156 0.43 -6.63 -14.20
N SER A 157 -0.25 -7.73 -14.55
CA SER A 157 -1.04 -7.85 -15.78
C SER A 157 -2.20 -6.84 -15.86
N GLU A 158 -2.70 -6.38 -14.72
CA GLU A 158 -3.80 -5.44 -14.58
C GLU A 158 -3.33 -4.00 -14.28
N ALA A 159 -2.03 -3.82 -14.01
CA ALA A 159 -1.49 -2.55 -13.51
C ALA A 159 -1.77 -1.36 -14.44
N GLU A 160 -1.74 -1.57 -15.75
CA GLU A 160 -2.02 -0.52 -16.75
C GLU A 160 -3.54 -0.32 -16.93
N ARG A 161 -4.32 -1.40 -16.96
CA ARG A 161 -5.77 -1.35 -17.16
C ARG A 161 -6.53 -0.78 -15.96
N LYS A 162 -6.04 -1.08 -14.75
CA LYS A 162 -6.67 -0.71 -13.47
C LYS A 162 -5.83 0.30 -12.67
N ILE A 163 -5.18 1.22 -13.38
CA ILE A 163 -4.43 2.31 -12.74
C ILE A 163 -5.32 3.02 -11.70
N GLY A 164 -4.74 3.26 -10.51
CA GLY A 164 -5.45 3.86 -9.38
C GLY A 164 -6.15 2.85 -8.46
N SER A 165 -6.33 1.60 -8.90
CA SER A 165 -6.85 0.55 -8.03
C SER A 165 -5.78 0.05 -7.05
N ALA A 166 -6.20 -0.26 -5.84
CA ALA A 166 -5.41 -1.00 -4.86
C ALA A 166 -5.42 -2.53 -5.09
N GLY A 167 -6.05 -2.99 -6.16
CA GLY A 167 -6.15 -4.40 -6.54
C GLY A 167 -7.31 -5.13 -5.87
N LYS A 168 -7.16 -6.45 -5.73
CA LYS A 168 -8.15 -7.34 -5.11
C LYS A 168 -7.67 -7.80 -3.74
N PRO A 169 -8.58 -8.28 -2.87
CA PRO A 169 -8.18 -8.90 -1.61
C PRO A 169 -7.15 -10.02 -1.82
N LEU A 170 -6.11 -10.05 -0.99
CA LEU A 170 -5.13 -11.13 -1.01
C LEU A 170 -5.77 -12.46 -0.58
N LEU A 171 -5.13 -13.58 -0.93
CA LEU A 171 -5.70 -14.93 -0.87
C LEU A 171 -6.42 -15.29 0.45
N HIS A 172 -5.87 -14.84 1.58
CA HIS A 172 -6.43 -15.15 2.91
C HIS A 172 -7.06 -13.93 3.59
N THR A 173 -7.53 -12.97 2.81
CA THR A 173 -8.09 -11.72 3.30
C THR A 173 -9.49 -11.53 2.73
N GLU A 174 -10.45 -11.26 3.60
CA GLU A 174 -11.82 -10.92 3.24
C GLU A 174 -12.03 -9.42 3.44
N ILE A 175 -12.65 -8.75 2.48
CA ILE A 175 -12.95 -7.32 2.53
C ILE A 175 -14.40 -7.11 2.13
N LYS A 176 -15.10 -6.24 2.85
CA LYS A 176 -16.41 -5.73 2.47
C LYS A 176 -16.46 -4.21 2.68
N ILE A 177 -17.32 -3.56 1.93
CA ILE A 177 -17.59 -2.13 2.05
C ILE A 177 -18.89 -1.94 2.80
N VAL A 178 -18.90 -1.11 3.83
CA VAL A 178 -20.03 -0.96 4.76
C VAL A 178 -20.45 0.51 4.82
N GLY A 179 -21.75 0.73 4.68
CA GLY A 179 -22.37 2.05 4.76
C GLY A 179 -22.52 2.57 6.20
N GLU A 180 -23.02 3.78 6.33
CA GLU A 180 -23.27 4.43 7.62
C GLU A 180 -24.30 3.70 8.48
N ASP A 181 -25.23 3.00 7.85
CA ASP A 181 -26.25 2.16 8.49
C ASP A 181 -25.72 0.81 9.00
N GLY A 182 -24.47 0.48 8.69
CA GLY A 182 -23.82 -0.78 9.04
C GLY A 182 -24.09 -1.92 8.07
N GLU A 183 -24.80 -1.69 6.97
CA GLU A 183 -25.08 -2.68 5.94
C GLU A 183 -23.96 -2.75 4.91
N GLU A 184 -23.74 -3.94 4.34
CA GLU A 184 -22.78 -4.13 3.25
C GLU A 184 -23.32 -3.50 1.96
N LEU A 185 -22.50 -2.66 1.35
CA LEU A 185 -22.85 -1.93 0.12
C LEU A 185 -22.57 -2.76 -1.14
N PRO A 186 -23.36 -2.57 -2.20
CA PRO A 186 -23.07 -3.15 -3.51
C PRO A 186 -21.83 -2.49 -4.14
N HIS A 187 -21.33 -3.12 -5.24
CA HIS A 187 -20.25 -2.53 -6.01
C HIS A 187 -20.58 -1.10 -6.46
N SER A 188 -19.54 -0.31 -6.63
CA SER A 188 -19.58 1.11 -7.04
C SER A 188 -20.12 2.09 -5.99
N GLU A 189 -20.53 1.63 -4.82
CA GLU A 189 -20.90 2.50 -3.70
C GLU A 189 -19.75 2.65 -2.70
N VAL A 190 -19.53 3.90 -2.25
CA VAL A 190 -18.44 4.23 -1.32
C VAL A 190 -18.88 4.02 0.12
N GLY A 191 -18.07 3.31 0.88
CA GLY A 191 -18.28 3.07 2.30
C GLY A 191 -16.96 2.79 3.03
N GLU A 192 -17.04 2.47 4.32
CA GLU A 192 -15.88 2.10 5.12
C GLU A 192 -15.43 0.68 4.79
N ILE A 193 -14.12 0.48 4.66
CA ILE A 193 -13.53 -0.85 4.50
C ILE A 193 -13.59 -1.61 5.82
N TYR A 194 -14.28 -2.75 5.82
CA TYR A 194 -14.20 -3.76 6.87
C TYR A 194 -13.39 -4.94 6.37
N ILE A 195 -12.45 -5.42 7.21
CA ILE A 195 -11.50 -6.45 6.81
C ILE A 195 -11.40 -7.57 7.85
N LYS A 196 -11.25 -8.80 7.37
CA LYS A 196 -11.11 -10.00 8.18
C LYS A 196 -10.10 -10.95 7.55
N GLY A 197 -9.39 -11.70 8.40
CA GLY A 197 -8.42 -12.69 7.94
C GLY A 197 -7.39 -13.03 9.01
N PRO A 198 -6.60 -14.08 8.80
CA PRO A 198 -5.57 -14.51 9.75
C PRO A 198 -4.36 -13.56 9.81
N ASN A 199 -4.23 -12.63 8.86
CA ASN A 199 -3.24 -11.56 8.81
C ASN A 199 -3.68 -10.29 9.55
N ILE A 200 -4.88 -10.29 10.16
CA ILE A 200 -5.43 -9.12 10.85
C ILE A 200 -5.05 -9.16 12.34
N THR A 201 -4.69 -7.99 12.89
CA THR A 201 -4.33 -7.83 14.31
C THR A 201 -5.44 -8.32 15.24
N PRO A 202 -5.11 -8.96 16.36
CA PRO A 202 -6.09 -9.22 17.40
C PRO A 202 -6.46 -7.97 18.24
N GLY A 203 -5.78 -6.84 17.99
CA GLY A 203 -6.05 -5.57 18.67
C GLY A 203 -4.80 -4.78 19.01
N TYR A 204 -4.97 -3.81 19.92
CA TYR A 204 -3.95 -2.87 20.34
C TYR A 204 -3.41 -3.20 21.74
N TRP A 205 -2.09 -3.20 21.88
CA TRP A 205 -1.41 -3.51 23.14
C TRP A 205 -1.86 -2.61 24.29
N ARG A 206 -2.42 -3.21 25.35
CA ARG A 206 -2.96 -2.52 26.55
C ARG A 206 -3.96 -1.41 26.23
N LYS A 207 -4.77 -1.58 25.18
CA LYS A 207 -5.83 -0.65 24.76
C LYS A 207 -7.10 -1.44 24.44
N GLU A 208 -7.71 -2.04 25.49
CA GLU A 208 -8.88 -2.93 25.36
C GLU A 208 -10.09 -2.22 24.78
N GLU A 209 -10.34 -0.96 25.21
CA GLU A 209 -11.46 -0.15 24.71
C GLU A 209 -11.27 0.16 23.21
N ALA A 210 -10.11 0.68 22.82
CA ALA A 210 -9.81 0.95 21.40
C ALA A 210 -9.87 -0.33 20.55
N THR A 211 -9.47 -1.48 21.11
CA THR A 211 -9.59 -2.77 20.43
C THR A 211 -11.06 -3.11 20.22
N ARG A 212 -11.89 -3.04 21.27
CA ARG A 212 -13.32 -3.36 21.17
C ARG A 212 -14.06 -2.44 20.18
N GLU A 213 -13.73 -1.15 20.16
CA GLU A 213 -14.32 -0.16 19.25
C GLU A 213 -13.93 -0.36 17.79
N SER A 214 -12.76 -0.96 17.56
CA SER A 214 -12.24 -1.21 16.21
C SER A 214 -12.80 -2.47 15.55
N PHE A 215 -13.53 -3.33 16.28
CA PHE A 215 -14.05 -4.58 15.74
C PHE A 215 -15.56 -4.68 15.88
N ILE A 216 -16.22 -5.22 14.84
CA ILE A 216 -17.63 -5.61 14.82
C ILE A 216 -17.71 -7.02 14.24
N ASP A 217 -18.24 -7.98 14.99
CA ASP A 217 -18.46 -9.37 14.56
C ASP A 217 -17.22 -10.03 13.93
N GLY A 218 -16.05 -9.71 14.47
CA GLY A 218 -14.75 -10.21 13.97
C GLY A 218 -14.19 -9.50 12.75
N TRP A 219 -14.84 -8.43 12.27
CA TRP A 219 -14.35 -7.55 11.23
C TRP A 219 -13.67 -6.33 11.84
N LEU A 220 -12.45 -6.03 11.38
CA LEU A 220 -11.75 -4.79 11.71
C LEU A 220 -12.30 -3.65 10.85
N LYS A 221 -12.74 -2.58 11.50
CA LYS A 221 -13.04 -1.29 10.87
C LYS A 221 -11.72 -0.56 10.59
N THR A 222 -11.43 -0.28 9.35
CA THR A 222 -10.12 0.29 8.97
C THR A 222 -10.06 1.80 9.10
N GLY A 223 -11.19 2.47 9.01
CA GLY A 223 -11.29 3.91 8.91
C GLY A 223 -10.90 4.46 7.53
N ASP A 224 -10.72 3.61 6.53
CA ASP A 224 -10.50 4.00 5.15
C ASP A 224 -11.80 3.86 4.34
N ALA A 225 -12.08 4.83 3.46
CA ALA A 225 -13.21 4.85 2.55
C ALA A 225 -12.81 4.26 1.18
N ALA A 226 -13.65 3.40 0.63
CA ALA A 226 -13.38 2.76 -0.65
C ALA A 226 -14.66 2.26 -1.32
N TYR A 227 -14.52 1.82 -2.57
CA TYR A 227 -15.53 1.05 -3.28
C TYR A 227 -14.88 -0.07 -4.09
N PHE A 228 -15.65 -1.12 -4.40
CA PHE A 228 -15.28 -2.09 -5.42
C PHE A 228 -15.90 -1.71 -6.76
N ASP A 229 -15.14 -1.84 -7.86
CA ASP A 229 -15.74 -1.78 -9.19
C ASP A 229 -16.47 -3.09 -9.52
N ASP A 230 -17.19 -3.13 -10.64
CA ASP A 230 -17.97 -4.30 -11.09
C ASP A 230 -17.11 -5.56 -11.33
N GLU A 231 -15.80 -5.42 -11.47
CA GLU A 231 -14.85 -6.52 -11.62
C GLU A 231 -14.20 -6.93 -10.28
N GLY A 232 -14.58 -6.28 -9.17
CA GLY A 232 -14.09 -6.56 -7.81
C GLY A 232 -12.69 -5.99 -7.52
N PHE A 233 -12.29 -4.93 -8.21
CA PHE A 233 -11.09 -4.17 -7.89
C PHE A 233 -11.40 -3.06 -6.89
N LEU A 234 -10.60 -2.95 -5.83
CA LEU A 234 -10.77 -1.96 -4.77
C LEU A 234 -10.14 -0.63 -5.17
N TYR A 235 -10.88 0.45 -4.97
CA TYR A 235 -10.41 1.82 -5.12
C TYR A 235 -10.52 2.54 -3.79
N ILE A 236 -9.38 2.98 -3.24
CA ILE A 236 -9.36 3.78 -2.01
C ILE A 236 -9.70 5.22 -2.38
N VAL A 237 -10.68 5.77 -1.70
CA VAL A 237 -11.14 7.14 -1.95
C VAL A 237 -10.44 8.11 -0.99
N ASP A 238 -10.53 7.83 0.32
CA ASP A 238 -9.93 8.68 1.37
C ASP A 238 -9.94 7.97 2.73
N ARG A 239 -9.66 8.71 3.79
CA ARG A 239 -10.01 8.33 5.15
C ARG A 239 -11.49 8.58 5.40
N TRP A 240 -12.20 7.59 5.95
CA TRP A 240 -13.63 7.71 6.25
C TRP A 240 -13.98 8.92 7.13
N LYS A 241 -13.07 9.29 8.03
CA LYS A 241 -13.25 10.42 8.96
C LYS A 241 -12.89 11.78 8.38
N ASP A 242 -12.14 11.82 7.29
CA ASP A 242 -11.70 13.08 6.66
C ASP A 242 -12.73 13.58 5.63
N MET A 243 -13.68 12.72 5.26
CA MET A 243 -14.85 13.08 4.46
C MET A 243 -15.68 14.12 5.18
N TYR A 244 -16.12 15.13 4.46
CA TYR A 244 -17.05 16.13 4.95
C TYR A 244 -18.20 16.36 3.96
N ILE A 245 -19.34 16.86 4.47
CA ILE A 245 -20.51 17.12 3.65
C ILE A 245 -20.52 18.60 3.23
N SER A 246 -20.61 18.86 1.93
CA SER A 246 -20.75 20.21 1.39
C SER A 246 -21.92 20.25 0.41
N GLY A 247 -22.89 21.10 0.72
CA GLY A 247 -24.09 21.23 -0.12
C GLY A 247 -24.97 19.97 -0.21
N GLY A 248 -24.81 19.02 0.73
CA GLY A 248 -25.52 17.74 0.73
C GLY A 248 -24.78 16.59 0.03
N GLU A 249 -23.59 16.86 -0.49
CA GLU A 249 -22.73 15.88 -1.16
C GLU A 249 -21.53 15.53 -0.29
N ASN A 250 -21.13 14.26 -0.30
CA ASN A 250 -19.91 13.81 0.36
C ASN A 250 -18.69 14.29 -0.42
N VAL A 251 -17.81 15.03 0.24
CA VAL A 251 -16.53 15.47 -0.33
C VAL A 251 -15.40 14.72 0.31
N TYR A 252 -14.60 14.08 -0.51
CA TYR A 252 -13.40 13.36 -0.11
C TYR A 252 -12.17 14.23 -0.43
N PRO A 253 -11.44 14.76 0.57
CA PRO A 253 -10.28 15.62 0.39
C PRO A 253 -9.29 15.11 -0.64
N ALA A 254 -8.94 13.83 -0.60
CA ALA A 254 -7.97 13.24 -1.51
C ALA A 254 -8.40 13.29 -2.99
N GLU A 255 -9.69 13.23 -3.31
CA GLU A 255 -10.19 13.40 -4.69
C GLU A 255 -9.91 14.80 -5.21
N VAL A 256 -10.20 15.81 -4.39
CA VAL A 256 -9.95 17.22 -4.73
C VAL A 256 -8.46 17.49 -4.87
N GLU A 257 -7.66 16.99 -3.92
CA GLU A 257 -6.20 17.10 -3.93
C GLU A 257 -5.60 16.48 -5.19
N ASN A 258 -6.05 15.29 -5.60
CA ASN A 258 -5.58 14.60 -6.80
C ASN A 258 -5.85 15.41 -8.08
N VAL A 259 -6.96 16.14 -8.16
CA VAL A 259 -7.23 17.04 -9.30
C VAL A 259 -6.30 18.26 -9.26
N ILE A 260 -6.07 18.84 -8.08
CA ILE A 260 -5.19 20.00 -7.91
C ILE A 260 -3.73 19.64 -8.22
N TYR A 261 -3.28 18.45 -7.83
CA TYR A 261 -1.92 17.96 -8.13
C TYR A 261 -1.62 17.77 -9.62
N GLN A 262 -2.63 17.77 -10.50
CA GLN A 262 -2.41 17.76 -11.96
C GLN A 262 -1.85 19.11 -12.47
N LEU A 263 -1.91 20.15 -11.66
CA LEU A 263 -1.36 21.46 -12.00
C LEU A 263 0.14 21.51 -11.70
N PRO A 264 1.02 21.69 -12.71
CA PRO A 264 2.48 21.60 -12.52
C PRO A 264 3.05 22.70 -11.61
N GLN A 265 2.26 23.72 -11.28
CA GLN A 265 2.62 24.82 -10.40
C GLN A 265 2.41 24.49 -8.92
N ILE A 266 1.68 23.41 -8.61
CA ILE A 266 1.36 23.01 -7.24
C ILE A 266 2.37 21.98 -6.76
N ALA A 267 3.12 22.31 -5.72
CA ALA A 267 4.09 21.39 -5.09
C ALA A 267 3.43 20.54 -4.00
N GLU A 268 2.56 21.16 -3.21
CA GLU A 268 1.81 20.49 -2.14
C GLU A 268 0.42 21.11 -2.01
N VAL A 269 -0.57 20.28 -1.66
CA VAL A 269 -1.95 20.69 -1.41
C VAL A 269 -2.53 19.88 -0.26
N GLY A 270 -3.38 20.50 0.54
CA GLY A 270 -4.19 19.83 1.56
C GLY A 270 -5.59 20.48 1.57
N VAL A 271 -6.62 19.64 1.51
CA VAL A 271 -8.02 20.04 1.54
C VAL A 271 -8.61 19.66 2.90
N ILE A 272 -9.33 20.57 3.51
CA ILE A 272 -10.01 20.35 4.80
C ILE A 272 -11.44 20.90 4.75
N GLY A 273 -12.35 20.23 5.43
CA GLY A 273 -13.67 20.77 5.72
C GLY A 273 -13.55 21.91 6.74
N VAL A 274 -14.32 22.97 6.54
CA VAL A 274 -14.47 24.06 7.50
C VAL A 274 -15.95 24.27 7.78
N ASP A 275 -16.28 24.65 9.04
CA ASP A 275 -17.64 24.97 9.49
C ASP A 275 -18.16 26.28 8.87
#